data_2882a100516fce353bff9dc65e604aae
#
_entry.id   2882a100516fce353bff9dc65e604aae
#
_cell.length_a   1.000
_cell.length_b   1.000
_cell.length_c   1.000
_cell.angle_alpha   90.00
_cell.angle_beta   90.00
_cell.angle_gamma   90.00
#
_symmetry.space_group_name_H-M   'P 1'
#
loop_
_entity.id
_entity.type
_entity.pdbx_description
1 polymer ?
#
loop_
_entity_poly.entity_id
_entity_poly.type
_entity_poly.pdbx_seq_one_letter_code
_entity_poly.pdbx_strand_id
1 'polypeptide(L)'
;RLAEDKGHEIIGVIDRTSKASTPYSQYQHISECKEADVAIDFSNPELLFPLLEEQFNLPLVIATTGEKETLIQKLETLSQRTPVFFSANMSYGVHALTKILETAVPLLEDFDIELTEAHHNKKVDAPSGTLVKLYDVIKELRDNVSPVYDRHEKTEKRTHDEIGIHAVRGGTIVGEHDILFAGTDETITISHKAQSKDIFANGAIGAAEKLIHKNPGFYTFNNL
;
A
#
# COMPACT_ATOMS: atom_id res chain seq x y z
N ARG A 1 -4.91 -3.09 19.79
CA ARG A 1 -5.42 -4.46 19.66
C ARG A 1 -4.46 -5.35 18.86
N LEU A 2 -4.34 -5.24 17.50
CA LEU A 2 -3.53 -6.16 16.68
C LEU A 2 -2.04 -6.23 17.11
N ALA A 3 -1.46 -5.12 17.51
CA ALA A 3 -0.10 -5.11 18.05
C ALA A 3 -0.03 -5.83 19.41
N GLU A 4 -0.97 -5.57 20.30
CA GLU A 4 -1.08 -6.22 21.61
C GLU A 4 -1.32 -7.72 21.48
N ASP A 5 -2.18 -8.13 20.53
CA ASP A 5 -2.42 -9.56 20.22
C ASP A 5 -1.14 -10.28 19.78
N LYS A 6 -0.16 -9.53 19.27
CA LYS A 6 1.19 -10.03 18.92
C LYS A 6 2.22 -9.88 20.05
N GLY A 7 1.83 -9.36 21.20
CA GLY A 7 2.69 -9.20 22.36
C GLY A 7 3.45 -7.88 22.43
N HIS A 8 3.10 -6.90 21.58
CA HIS A 8 3.67 -5.55 21.66
C HIS A 8 2.94 -4.72 22.70
N GLU A 9 3.67 -3.84 23.36
CA GLU A 9 3.14 -2.83 24.26
C GLU A 9 2.87 -1.53 23.50
N ILE A 10 1.71 -0.92 23.71
CA ILE A 10 1.38 0.40 23.19
C ILE A 10 1.76 1.44 24.24
N ILE A 11 2.89 2.10 24.03
CA ILE A 11 3.40 3.14 24.93
C ILE A 11 2.47 4.36 24.95
N GLY A 12 1.88 4.71 23.80
CA GLY A 12 0.92 5.79 23.72
C GLY A 12 0.53 6.16 22.31
N VAL A 13 -0.24 7.23 22.19
CA VAL A 13 -0.66 7.82 20.92
C VAL A 13 -0.25 9.28 20.85
N ILE A 14 0.17 9.73 19.69
CA ILE A 14 0.46 11.13 19.43
C ILE A 14 -0.79 11.76 18.84
N ASP A 15 -1.49 12.59 19.62
CA ASP A 15 -2.70 13.30 19.20
C ASP A 15 -2.67 14.75 19.63
N ARG A 16 -2.34 15.63 18.70
CA ARG A 16 -2.30 17.09 18.91
C ARG A 16 -3.69 17.72 19.04
N THR A 17 -4.74 16.98 18.71
CA THR A 17 -6.12 17.51 18.75
C THR A 17 -6.77 17.29 20.12
N SER A 18 -6.20 16.42 20.97
CA SER A 18 -6.72 16.01 22.28
C SER A 18 -8.18 15.55 22.27
N LYS A 19 -8.65 15.04 21.12
CA LYS A 19 -10.05 14.62 20.91
C LYS A 19 -10.23 13.11 20.96
N ALA A 20 -9.17 12.32 20.84
CA ALA A 20 -9.27 10.89 20.86
C ALA A 20 -9.53 10.37 22.28
N SER A 21 -10.63 9.64 22.47
CA SER A 21 -10.81 8.83 23.66
C SER A 21 -10.03 7.54 23.49
N THR A 22 -8.92 7.40 24.21
CA THR A 22 -8.04 6.24 24.15
C THR A 22 -7.63 5.80 25.55
N PRO A 23 -7.43 4.49 25.79
CA PRO A 23 -6.90 4.01 27.07
C PRO A 23 -5.39 4.23 27.22
N TYR A 24 -4.70 4.64 26.16
CA TYR A 24 -3.25 4.84 26.15
C TYR A 24 -2.85 6.26 26.55
N SER A 25 -1.61 6.43 26.99
CA SER A 25 -1.01 7.74 27.22
C SER A 25 -1.08 8.59 25.96
N GLN A 26 -1.43 9.86 26.11
CA GLN A 26 -1.51 10.81 25.00
C GLN A 26 -0.31 11.77 25.06
N TYR A 27 0.38 11.89 23.93
CA TYR A 27 1.50 12.79 23.74
C TYR A 27 1.18 13.84 22.68
N GLN A 28 1.75 15.01 22.77
CA GLN A 28 1.65 16.04 21.74
C GLN A 28 2.86 16.04 20.81
N HIS A 29 3.99 15.53 21.27
CA HIS A 29 5.25 15.49 20.54
C HIS A 29 5.85 14.08 20.52
N ILE A 30 6.41 13.69 19.37
CA ILE A 30 7.10 12.39 19.24
C ILE A 30 8.34 12.32 20.15
N SER A 31 8.95 13.46 20.44
CA SER A 31 10.11 13.56 21.34
C SER A 31 9.80 13.19 22.81
N GLU A 32 8.53 13.14 23.20
CA GLU A 32 8.08 12.70 24.52
C GLU A 32 8.04 11.16 24.64
N CYS A 33 7.94 10.43 23.51
CA CYS A 33 7.82 8.98 23.47
C CYS A 33 9.18 8.26 23.59
N LYS A 34 9.91 8.52 24.68
CA LYS A 34 11.30 8.05 24.86
C LYS A 34 11.46 6.55 25.04
N GLU A 35 10.41 5.86 25.45
CA GLU A 35 10.41 4.41 25.73
C GLU A 35 9.91 3.59 24.52
N ALA A 36 9.49 4.25 23.43
CA ALA A 36 9.04 3.57 22.24
C ALA A 36 10.21 3.09 21.39
N ASP A 37 10.11 1.88 20.83
CA ASP A 37 11.08 1.32 19.88
C ASP A 37 10.80 1.80 18.44
N VAL A 38 9.53 2.10 18.11
CA VAL A 38 9.08 2.51 16.77
C VAL A 38 7.77 3.27 16.85
N ALA A 39 7.55 4.19 15.92
CA ALA A 39 6.24 4.81 15.73
C ALA A 39 5.63 4.40 14.38
N ILE A 40 4.31 4.21 14.39
CA ILE A 40 3.53 3.85 13.19
C ILE A 40 2.51 4.97 12.92
N ASP A 41 2.53 5.52 11.71
CA ASP A 41 1.66 6.61 11.30
C ASP A 41 0.69 6.20 10.19
N PHE A 42 -0.60 6.44 10.43
CA PHE A 42 -1.71 6.32 9.49
C PHE A 42 -2.54 7.61 9.42
N SER A 43 -1.93 8.74 9.71
CA SER A 43 -2.61 10.02 9.77
C SER A 43 -2.81 10.66 8.37
N ASN A 44 -2.54 11.92 8.25
CA ASN A 44 -2.57 12.69 7.02
C ASN A 44 -1.39 13.68 6.99
N PRO A 45 -1.06 14.30 5.84
CA PRO A 45 0.07 15.23 5.73
C PRO A 45 0.03 16.40 6.72
N GLU A 46 -1.15 16.94 7.02
CA GLU A 46 -1.30 18.08 7.94
C GLU A 46 -0.84 17.75 9.37
N LEU A 47 -1.04 16.51 9.80
CA LEU A 47 -0.61 16.02 11.11
C LEU A 47 0.83 15.49 11.10
N LEU A 48 1.22 14.82 10.02
CA LEU A 48 2.53 14.18 9.91
C LEU A 48 3.66 15.20 9.70
N PHE A 49 3.50 16.18 8.80
CA PHE A 49 4.60 17.10 8.46
C PHE A 49 5.16 17.88 9.66
N PRO A 50 4.33 18.46 10.55
CA PRO A 50 4.85 19.10 11.76
C PRO A 50 5.57 18.13 12.71
N LEU A 51 5.20 16.84 12.72
CA LEU A 51 5.87 15.83 13.52
C LEU A 51 7.27 15.53 12.97
N LEU A 52 7.42 15.47 11.63
CA LEU A 52 8.71 15.21 10.98
C LEU A 52 9.73 16.32 11.19
N GLU A 53 9.31 17.55 11.56
CA GLU A 53 10.20 18.69 11.88
C GLU A 53 10.79 18.60 13.29
N GLU A 54 10.28 17.71 14.15
CA GLU A 54 10.79 17.57 15.51
C GLU A 54 12.14 16.83 15.56
N GLN A 55 12.84 16.99 16.67
CA GLN A 55 14.11 16.31 16.93
C GLN A 55 13.86 14.98 17.66
N PHE A 56 14.04 13.88 16.98
CA PHE A 56 13.94 12.52 17.54
C PHE A 56 14.78 11.53 16.72
N ASN A 57 15.00 10.34 17.27
CA ASN A 57 15.73 9.24 16.61
C ASN A 57 14.91 7.95 16.58
N LEU A 58 13.60 8.05 16.71
CA LEU A 58 12.70 6.90 16.72
C LEU A 58 12.49 6.40 15.29
N PRO A 59 12.62 5.08 15.03
CA PRO A 59 12.23 4.48 13.74
C PRO A 59 10.76 4.76 13.40
N LEU A 60 10.47 5.04 12.13
CA LEU A 60 9.12 5.39 11.67
C LEU A 60 8.61 4.47 10.58
N VAL A 61 7.39 3.97 10.74
CA VAL A 61 6.60 3.31 9.70
C VAL A 61 5.49 4.27 9.26
N ILE A 62 5.55 4.71 8.01
CA ILE A 62 4.67 5.75 7.48
C ILE A 62 3.73 5.15 6.43
N ALA A 63 2.43 5.21 6.70
CA ALA A 63 1.33 4.82 5.81
C ALA A 63 0.51 6.00 5.29
N THR A 64 0.80 7.20 5.77
CA THR A 64 0.14 8.44 5.31
C THR A 64 0.26 8.60 3.80
N THR A 65 -0.84 8.97 3.15
CA THR A 65 -0.95 9.25 1.71
C THR A 65 -1.31 10.72 1.48
N GLY A 66 -1.06 11.19 0.27
CA GLY A 66 -1.21 12.60 -0.12
C GLY A 66 0.13 13.33 -0.14
N GLU A 67 0.20 14.40 -0.89
CA GLU A 67 1.40 15.24 -1.10
C GLU A 67 2.70 14.42 -1.31
N LYS A 68 2.61 13.40 -2.17
CA LYS A 68 3.59 12.31 -2.30
C LYS A 68 5.03 12.82 -2.47
N GLU A 69 5.24 13.81 -3.31
CA GLU A 69 6.60 14.32 -3.60
C GLU A 69 7.21 14.99 -2.37
N THR A 70 6.45 15.88 -1.72
CA THR A 70 6.87 16.57 -0.49
C THR A 70 7.11 15.57 0.63
N LEU A 71 6.22 14.59 0.78
CA LEU A 71 6.33 13.53 1.78
C LEU A 71 7.63 12.73 1.59
N ILE A 72 7.89 12.23 0.39
CA ILE A 72 9.10 11.45 0.10
C ILE A 72 10.36 12.25 0.40
N GLN A 73 10.46 13.51 -0.04
CA GLN A 73 11.62 14.36 0.24
C GLN A 73 11.89 14.54 1.73
N LYS A 74 10.82 14.76 2.53
CA LYS A 74 10.95 14.86 3.99
C LYS A 74 11.39 13.54 4.63
N LEU A 75 10.84 12.42 4.19
CA LEU A 75 11.20 11.11 4.70
C LEU A 75 12.63 10.70 4.31
N GLU A 76 13.09 11.01 3.10
CA GLU A 76 14.47 10.80 2.67
C GLU A 76 15.45 11.63 3.52
N THR A 77 15.12 12.87 3.81
CA THR A 77 15.93 13.72 4.71
C THR A 77 15.99 13.13 6.11
N LEU A 78 14.86 12.70 6.67
CA LEU A 78 14.78 12.08 7.98
C LEU A 78 15.55 10.76 8.04
N SER A 79 15.51 9.99 6.95
CA SER A 79 16.15 8.67 6.86
C SER A 79 17.67 8.69 6.98
N GLN A 80 18.29 9.85 6.85
CA GLN A 80 19.74 10.01 7.09
C GLN A 80 20.11 9.82 8.56
N ARG A 81 19.17 9.99 9.49
CA ARG A 81 19.41 9.91 10.94
C ARG A 81 18.64 8.80 11.66
N THR A 82 17.56 8.29 11.07
CA THR A 82 16.75 7.22 11.66
C THR A 82 16.19 6.31 10.59
N PRO A 83 15.91 5.02 10.88
CA PRO A 83 15.24 4.14 9.93
C PRO A 83 13.82 4.63 9.63
N VAL A 84 13.48 4.77 8.36
CA VAL A 84 12.16 5.19 7.90
C VAL A 84 11.63 4.18 6.89
N PHE A 85 10.49 3.58 7.19
CA PHE A 85 9.76 2.74 6.23
C PHE A 85 8.55 3.51 5.68
N PHE A 86 8.39 3.49 4.38
CA PHE A 86 7.23 4.09 3.72
C PHE A 86 6.55 3.13 2.76
N SER A 87 5.22 3.08 2.83
CA SER A 87 4.40 2.47 1.79
C SER A 87 3.02 3.11 1.73
N ALA A 88 2.60 3.54 0.55
CA ALA A 88 1.23 4.04 0.32
C ALA A 88 0.16 2.93 0.42
N ASN A 89 0.57 1.66 0.39
CA ASN A 89 -0.30 0.50 0.64
C ASN A 89 0.44 -0.48 1.54
N MET A 90 0.00 -0.60 2.78
CA MET A 90 0.62 -1.44 3.79
C MET A 90 0.31 -2.94 3.67
N SER A 91 -0.51 -3.37 2.70
CA SER A 91 -0.75 -4.79 2.48
C SER A 91 0.50 -5.49 1.93
N TYR A 92 1.10 -6.37 2.72
CA TYR A 92 2.19 -7.23 2.25
C TYR A 92 1.73 -8.16 1.12
N GLY A 93 0.47 -8.62 1.15
CA GLY A 93 -0.12 -9.44 0.07
C GLY A 93 -0.19 -8.70 -1.26
N VAL A 94 -0.54 -7.40 -1.25
CA VAL A 94 -0.51 -6.57 -2.47
C VAL A 94 0.92 -6.36 -2.96
N HIS A 95 1.89 -6.18 -2.05
CA HIS A 95 3.31 -6.12 -2.43
C HIS A 95 3.78 -7.43 -3.06
N ALA A 96 3.46 -8.57 -2.45
CA ALA A 96 3.79 -9.89 -3.02
C ALA A 96 3.14 -10.09 -4.40
N LEU A 97 1.89 -9.64 -4.58
CA LEU A 97 1.20 -9.68 -5.86
C LEU A 97 1.97 -8.88 -6.94
N THR A 98 2.48 -7.68 -6.62
CA THR A 98 3.32 -6.92 -7.58
C THR A 98 4.59 -7.68 -7.96
N LYS A 99 5.24 -8.37 -7.01
CA LYS A 99 6.45 -9.19 -7.29
C LYS A 99 6.13 -10.42 -8.14
N ILE A 100 4.98 -11.03 -7.94
CA ILE A 100 4.52 -12.13 -8.79
C ILE A 100 4.28 -11.63 -10.22
N LEU A 101 3.68 -10.43 -10.39
CA LEU A 101 3.48 -9.82 -11.71
C LEU A 101 4.79 -9.50 -12.43
N GLU A 102 5.82 -8.99 -11.71
CA GLU A 102 7.15 -8.74 -12.29
C GLU A 102 7.75 -10.00 -12.93
N THR A 103 7.36 -11.19 -12.43
CA THR A 103 7.79 -12.47 -12.99
C THR A 103 6.81 -13.00 -14.04
N ALA A 104 5.51 -12.90 -13.80
CA ALA A 104 4.48 -13.48 -14.63
C ALA A 104 4.34 -12.77 -15.99
N VAL A 105 4.39 -11.44 -16.00
CA VAL A 105 4.18 -10.65 -17.24
C VAL A 105 5.19 -11.00 -18.33
N PRO A 106 6.52 -11.06 -18.06
CA PRO A 106 7.47 -11.49 -19.10
C PRO A 106 7.34 -12.96 -19.52
N LEU A 107 6.95 -13.85 -18.61
CA LEU A 107 6.76 -15.27 -18.94
C LEU A 107 5.53 -15.53 -19.80
N LEU A 108 4.54 -14.66 -19.71
CA LEU A 108 3.24 -14.77 -20.38
C LEU A 108 3.06 -13.64 -21.41
N GLU A 109 4.15 -13.31 -22.12
CA GLU A 109 4.17 -12.16 -23.03
C GLU A 109 3.12 -12.26 -24.16
N ASP A 110 2.79 -13.46 -24.63
CA ASP A 110 1.80 -13.72 -25.67
C ASP A 110 0.35 -13.80 -25.14
N PHE A 111 0.14 -13.73 -23.82
CA PHE A 111 -1.19 -13.82 -23.22
C PHE A 111 -1.86 -12.44 -23.17
N ASP A 112 -3.16 -12.42 -23.41
CA ASP A 112 -4.00 -11.26 -23.15
C ASP A 112 -4.14 -11.03 -21.65
N ILE A 113 -4.16 -9.77 -21.20
CA ILE A 113 -4.26 -9.44 -19.78
C ILE A 113 -5.55 -8.65 -19.50
N GLU A 114 -6.29 -9.10 -18.49
CA GLU A 114 -7.48 -8.43 -17.98
C GLU A 114 -7.35 -8.24 -16.47
N LEU A 115 -7.60 -7.03 -15.98
CA LEU A 115 -7.56 -6.66 -14.58
C LEU A 115 -8.97 -6.43 -14.05
N THR A 116 -9.35 -7.13 -12.99
CA THR A 116 -10.63 -6.93 -12.32
C THR A 116 -10.42 -6.61 -10.85
N GLU A 117 -11.15 -5.61 -10.36
CA GLU A 117 -11.19 -5.31 -8.92
C GLU A 117 -12.62 -5.22 -8.42
N ALA A 118 -12.83 -5.63 -7.18
CA ALA A 118 -14.12 -5.51 -6.50
C ALA A 118 -13.96 -4.88 -5.12
N HIS A 119 -14.81 -3.89 -4.83
CA HIS A 119 -14.88 -3.23 -3.53
C HIS A 119 -16.32 -2.97 -3.11
N HIS A 120 -16.48 -2.55 -1.86
CA HIS A 120 -17.78 -2.19 -1.29
C HIS A 120 -18.47 -1.07 -2.07
N ASN A 121 -19.79 -1.02 -2.00
CA ASN A 121 -20.64 -0.07 -2.73
C ASN A 121 -20.46 1.40 -2.34
N LYS A 122 -19.71 1.70 -1.27
CA LYS A 122 -19.39 3.06 -0.80
C LYS A 122 -18.05 3.58 -1.34
N LYS A 123 -17.27 2.77 -2.08
CA LYS A 123 -16.01 3.21 -2.66
C LYS A 123 -16.25 4.08 -3.88
N VAL A 124 -15.73 5.30 -3.86
CA VAL A 124 -15.96 6.31 -4.90
C VAL A 124 -14.99 6.17 -6.06
N ASP A 125 -13.70 6.05 -5.77
CA ASP A 125 -12.66 5.91 -6.80
C ASP A 125 -12.81 4.58 -7.55
N ALA A 126 -12.76 4.65 -8.87
CA ALA A 126 -12.76 3.51 -9.80
C ALA A 126 -11.91 3.89 -11.03
N PRO A 127 -10.90 3.08 -11.38
CA PRO A 127 -10.40 1.90 -10.65
C PRO A 127 -9.76 2.29 -9.31
N SER A 128 -9.59 1.29 -8.42
CA SER A 128 -8.90 1.48 -7.13
C SER A 128 -7.42 1.80 -7.33
N GLY A 129 -6.82 2.55 -6.39
CA GLY A 129 -5.38 2.84 -6.43
C GLY A 129 -4.50 1.58 -6.48
N THR A 130 -4.96 0.46 -5.92
CA THR A 130 -4.26 -0.83 -6.04
C THR A 130 -4.29 -1.35 -7.48
N LEU A 131 -5.44 -1.28 -8.16
CA LEU A 131 -5.53 -1.73 -9.55
C LEU A 131 -4.69 -0.86 -10.48
N VAL A 132 -4.70 0.47 -10.27
CA VAL A 132 -3.83 1.40 -11.01
C VAL A 132 -2.37 1.00 -10.84
N LYS A 133 -1.92 0.72 -9.62
CA LYS A 133 -0.56 0.26 -9.35
C LYS A 133 -0.23 -1.05 -10.08
N LEU A 134 -1.15 -2.01 -10.12
CA LEU A 134 -0.95 -3.28 -10.84
C LEU A 134 -0.84 -3.05 -12.34
N TYR A 135 -1.66 -2.16 -12.90
CA TYR A 135 -1.55 -1.74 -14.29
C TYR A 135 -0.22 -1.05 -14.59
N ASP A 136 0.25 -0.16 -13.71
CA ASP A 136 1.54 0.52 -13.88
C ASP A 136 2.71 -0.47 -13.92
N VAL A 137 2.70 -1.51 -13.08
CA VAL A 137 3.69 -2.60 -13.11
C VAL A 137 3.66 -3.33 -14.46
N ILE A 138 2.47 -3.65 -15.00
CA ILE A 138 2.36 -4.29 -16.30
C ILE A 138 2.90 -3.37 -17.40
N LYS A 139 2.57 -2.08 -17.34
CA LYS A 139 3.02 -1.06 -18.30
C LYS A 139 4.54 -0.87 -18.31
N GLU A 140 5.21 -1.05 -17.16
CA GLU A 140 6.68 -0.99 -17.08
C GLU A 140 7.35 -2.22 -17.70
N LEU A 141 6.63 -3.35 -17.81
CA LEU A 141 7.15 -4.65 -18.26
C LEU A 141 6.71 -5.04 -19.67
N ARG A 142 5.74 -4.35 -20.24
CA ARG A 142 5.16 -4.63 -21.57
C ARG A 142 4.98 -3.32 -22.33
N ASP A 143 5.65 -3.21 -23.47
CA ASP A 143 5.60 -2.02 -24.31
C ASP A 143 4.22 -1.77 -24.94
N ASN A 144 3.91 -0.49 -25.16
CA ASN A 144 2.76 -0.02 -25.94
C ASN A 144 1.37 -0.43 -25.38
N VAL A 145 1.28 -0.88 -24.13
CA VAL A 145 -0.01 -1.25 -23.55
C VAL A 145 -0.92 -0.05 -23.31
N SER A 146 -2.21 -0.23 -23.52
CA SER A 146 -3.24 0.80 -23.30
C SER A 146 -4.40 0.25 -22.47
N PRO A 147 -4.93 1.04 -21.50
CA PRO A 147 -6.04 0.60 -20.67
C PRO A 147 -7.36 0.68 -21.44
N VAL A 148 -8.19 -0.34 -21.32
CA VAL A 148 -9.53 -0.38 -21.89
C VAL A 148 -10.53 -0.60 -20.76
N TYR A 149 -11.36 0.40 -20.49
CA TYR A 149 -12.33 0.39 -19.39
C TYR A 149 -13.68 -0.16 -19.80
N ASP A 150 -14.00 -0.09 -21.10
CA ASP A 150 -15.28 -0.57 -21.64
C ASP A 150 -15.10 -1.02 -23.08
N ARG A 151 -15.66 -2.19 -23.37
CA ARG A 151 -15.72 -2.73 -24.74
C ARG A 151 -17.14 -2.74 -25.32
N HIS A 152 -18.13 -2.23 -24.61
CA HIS A 152 -19.53 -2.31 -25.01
C HIS A 152 -19.77 -1.68 -26.39
N GLU A 153 -19.15 -0.55 -26.67
CA GLU A 153 -19.32 0.17 -27.94
C GLU A 153 -18.21 -0.15 -28.96
N LYS A 154 -17.24 -1.00 -28.64
CA LYS A 154 -16.18 -1.39 -29.58
C LYS A 154 -16.69 -2.45 -30.55
N THR A 155 -16.46 -2.22 -31.85
CA THR A 155 -16.80 -3.14 -32.94
C THR A 155 -15.61 -3.94 -33.45
N GLU A 156 -14.39 -3.48 -33.13
CA GLU A 156 -13.14 -4.12 -33.49
C GLU A 156 -12.80 -5.28 -32.55
N LYS A 157 -12.04 -6.25 -33.03
CA LYS A 157 -11.46 -7.29 -32.20
C LYS A 157 -10.47 -6.67 -31.22
N ARG A 158 -10.34 -7.33 -30.06
CA ARG A 158 -9.29 -7.01 -29.10
C ARG A 158 -7.91 -7.08 -29.75
N THR A 159 -7.05 -6.11 -29.43
CA THR A 159 -5.63 -6.16 -29.77
C THR A 159 -4.80 -6.62 -28.59
N HIS A 160 -3.58 -7.09 -28.85
CA HIS A 160 -2.71 -7.63 -27.83
C HIS A 160 -2.26 -6.57 -26.78
N ASP A 161 -2.16 -5.33 -27.20
CA ASP A 161 -1.75 -4.18 -26.36
C ASP A 161 -2.88 -3.66 -25.45
N GLU A 162 -4.11 -4.10 -25.65
CA GLU A 162 -5.20 -3.73 -24.75
C GLU A 162 -5.08 -4.47 -23.42
N ILE A 163 -5.15 -3.72 -22.32
CA ILE A 163 -5.31 -4.26 -20.97
C ILE A 163 -6.70 -3.85 -20.47
N GLY A 164 -7.58 -4.85 -20.32
CA GLY A 164 -8.91 -4.60 -19.78
C GLY A 164 -8.86 -4.21 -18.31
N ILE A 165 -9.66 -3.21 -17.93
CA ILE A 165 -9.71 -2.70 -16.53
C ILE A 165 -11.17 -2.66 -16.08
N HIS A 166 -11.51 -3.50 -15.10
CA HIS A 166 -12.88 -3.69 -14.65
C HIS A 166 -13.03 -3.39 -13.18
N ALA A 167 -13.97 -2.52 -12.82
CA ALA A 167 -14.22 -2.13 -11.44
C ALA A 167 -15.63 -2.55 -11.01
N VAL A 168 -15.72 -3.47 -10.06
CA VAL A 168 -16.97 -3.91 -9.46
C VAL A 168 -17.21 -3.23 -8.12
N ARG A 169 -18.44 -2.78 -7.87
CA ARG A 169 -18.89 -2.20 -6.61
C ARG A 169 -20.08 -2.97 -6.09
N GLY A 170 -19.94 -3.58 -4.88
CA GLY A 170 -21.01 -4.39 -4.32
C GLY A 170 -20.87 -4.65 -2.82
N GLY A 171 -21.97 -4.69 -2.10
CA GLY A 171 -22.05 -5.07 -0.71
C GLY A 171 -20.97 -4.43 0.17
N THR A 172 -20.30 -5.27 0.93
CA THR A 172 -19.25 -4.92 1.91
C THR A 172 -17.88 -5.50 1.52
N ILE A 173 -17.66 -5.81 0.25
CA ILE A 173 -16.38 -6.35 -0.24
C ILE A 173 -15.24 -5.43 0.21
N VAL A 174 -14.26 -6.00 0.91
CA VAL A 174 -13.14 -5.22 1.46
C VAL A 174 -12.19 -4.76 0.36
N GLY A 175 -11.84 -5.67 -0.54
CA GLY A 175 -11.01 -5.43 -1.72
C GLY A 175 -10.54 -6.75 -2.32
N GLU A 176 -10.85 -6.97 -3.58
CA GLU A 176 -10.41 -8.12 -4.36
C GLU A 176 -9.75 -7.62 -5.64
N HIS A 177 -8.71 -8.29 -6.09
CA HIS A 177 -7.98 -7.96 -7.31
C HIS A 177 -7.60 -9.26 -8.02
N ASP A 178 -8.09 -9.42 -9.23
CA ASP A 178 -7.81 -10.56 -10.08
C ASP A 178 -7.07 -10.08 -11.34
N ILE A 179 -5.99 -10.77 -11.67
CA ILE A 179 -5.24 -10.59 -12.90
C ILE A 179 -5.39 -11.87 -13.71
N LEU A 180 -6.14 -11.78 -14.81
CA LEU A 180 -6.34 -12.86 -15.75
C LEU A 180 -5.32 -12.74 -16.88
N PHE A 181 -4.59 -13.80 -17.13
CA PHE A 181 -3.78 -14.03 -18.33
C PHE A 181 -4.50 -15.07 -19.19
N ALA A 182 -4.87 -14.70 -20.41
CA ALA A 182 -5.62 -15.55 -21.32
C ALA A 182 -4.78 -15.87 -22.56
N GLY A 183 -4.35 -17.13 -22.67
CA GLY A 183 -3.62 -17.68 -23.81
C GLY A 183 -4.54 -18.48 -24.73
N THR A 184 -3.93 -19.21 -25.66
CA THR A 184 -4.67 -20.12 -26.56
C THR A 184 -5.07 -21.36 -25.78
N ASP A 185 -6.41 -21.58 -25.65
CA ASP A 185 -7.04 -22.72 -24.99
C ASP A 185 -6.70 -22.85 -23.46
N GLU A 186 -6.13 -21.83 -22.85
CA GLU A 186 -5.80 -21.83 -21.41
C GLU A 186 -5.90 -20.44 -20.79
N THR A 187 -6.08 -20.39 -19.48
CA THR A 187 -6.04 -19.17 -18.70
C THR A 187 -5.27 -19.37 -17.37
N ILE A 188 -4.60 -18.32 -16.92
CA ILE A 188 -4.00 -18.26 -15.59
C ILE A 188 -4.61 -17.06 -14.88
N THR A 189 -5.05 -17.24 -13.63
CA THR A 189 -5.55 -16.14 -12.80
C THR A 189 -4.74 -16.03 -11.53
N ILE A 190 -4.24 -14.83 -11.25
CA ILE A 190 -3.56 -14.50 -10.01
C ILE A 190 -4.49 -13.58 -9.20
N SER A 191 -4.86 -14.00 -8.00
CA SER A 191 -5.87 -13.33 -7.18
C SER A 191 -5.33 -12.90 -5.83
N HIS A 192 -5.75 -11.72 -5.38
CA HIS A 192 -5.59 -11.26 -4.01
C HIS A 192 -6.95 -10.83 -3.44
N LYS A 193 -7.32 -11.38 -2.28
CA LYS A 193 -8.58 -11.07 -1.59
C LYS A 193 -8.33 -10.63 -0.16
N ALA A 194 -8.67 -9.39 0.14
CA ALA A 194 -8.62 -8.87 1.50
C ALA A 194 -9.81 -9.36 2.32
N GLN A 195 -9.58 -10.07 3.41
CA GLN A 195 -10.63 -10.55 4.32
C GLN A 195 -11.09 -9.46 5.30
N SER A 196 -10.19 -8.54 5.67
CA SER A 196 -10.47 -7.38 6.51
C SER A 196 -9.49 -6.26 6.21
N LYS A 197 -9.77 -5.05 6.72
CA LYS A 197 -8.82 -3.92 6.67
C LYS A 197 -7.60 -4.13 7.58
N ASP A 198 -7.64 -5.11 8.46
CA ASP A 198 -6.53 -5.46 9.36
C ASP A 198 -5.25 -5.84 8.60
N ILE A 199 -5.35 -6.20 7.31
CA ILE A 199 -4.18 -6.44 6.46
C ILE A 199 -3.20 -5.26 6.43
N PHE A 200 -3.70 -4.02 6.46
CA PHE A 200 -2.86 -2.82 6.44
C PHE A 200 -2.15 -2.64 7.79
N ALA A 201 -2.87 -2.80 8.89
CA ALA A 201 -2.28 -2.73 10.22
C ALA A 201 -1.27 -3.86 10.45
N ASN A 202 -1.58 -5.09 10.02
CA ASN A 202 -0.67 -6.22 10.11
C ASN A 202 0.60 -5.99 9.28
N GLY A 203 0.49 -5.42 8.09
CA GLY A 203 1.64 -5.08 7.27
C GLY A 203 2.52 -4.01 7.91
N ALA A 204 1.92 -2.98 8.52
CA ALA A 204 2.65 -1.93 9.23
C ALA A 204 3.36 -2.48 10.48
N ILE A 205 2.70 -3.34 11.26
CA ILE A 205 3.33 -3.98 12.43
C ILE A 205 4.50 -4.87 11.98
N GLY A 206 4.31 -5.70 10.94
CA GLY A 206 5.39 -6.53 10.41
C GLY A 206 6.55 -5.72 9.82
N ALA A 207 6.29 -4.54 9.28
CA ALA A 207 7.35 -3.61 8.87
C ALA A 207 8.07 -3.02 10.10
N ALA A 208 7.33 -2.65 11.14
CA ALA A 208 7.90 -2.12 12.39
C ALA A 208 8.83 -3.13 13.06
N GLU A 209 8.38 -4.40 13.19
CA GLU A 209 9.18 -5.50 13.77
C GLU A 209 10.54 -5.69 13.09
N LYS A 210 10.63 -5.43 11.79
CA LYS A 210 11.88 -5.53 11.03
C LYS A 210 12.70 -4.23 11.11
N LEU A 211 12.00 -3.09 11.08
CA LEU A 211 12.63 -1.78 10.98
C LEU A 211 13.47 -1.41 12.20
N ILE A 212 13.07 -1.84 13.40
CA ILE A 212 13.82 -1.60 14.65
C ILE A 212 15.24 -2.19 14.63
N HIS A 213 15.53 -3.13 13.75
CA HIS A 213 16.83 -3.77 13.57
C HIS A 213 17.66 -3.16 12.44
N LYS A 214 17.16 -2.10 11.79
CA LYS A 214 17.81 -1.48 10.64
C LYS A 214 18.64 -0.26 11.05
N ASN A 215 19.68 0.01 10.29
CA ASN A 215 20.41 1.27 10.36
C ASN A 215 19.58 2.43 9.78
N PRO A 216 19.93 3.71 10.08
CA PRO A 216 19.34 4.83 9.36
C PRO A 216 19.31 4.59 7.85
N GLY A 217 18.17 4.88 7.22
CA GLY A 217 17.94 4.61 5.81
C GLY A 217 16.46 4.67 5.44
N PHE A 218 16.19 4.80 4.14
CA PHE A 218 14.85 4.78 3.58
C PHE A 218 14.49 3.37 3.11
N TYR A 219 13.43 2.83 3.66
CA TYR A 219 12.99 1.45 3.45
C TYR A 219 11.59 1.39 2.84
N THR A 220 11.39 0.39 2.02
CA THR A 220 10.10 -0.03 1.47
C THR A 220 9.99 -1.55 1.60
N PHE A 221 8.90 -2.16 1.17
CA PHE A 221 8.82 -3.62 1.12
C PHE A 221 9.87 -4.29 0.21
N ASN A 222 10.54 -3.53 -0.67
CA ASN A 222 11.57 -4.09 -1.55
C ASN A 222 12.93 -4.32 -0.87
N ASN A 223 13.22 -3.56 0.20
CA ASN A 223 14.55 -3.55 0.83
C ASN A 223 14.54 -3.64 2.37
N LEU A 224 13.36 -3.91 2.96
CA LEU A 224 13.18 -4.04 4.41
C LEU A 224 13.71 -5.37 5.00
#